data_3836ff480df23dda0a4985d5ba2facf3
#
_entry.id   3836ff480df23dda0a4985d5ba2facf3
#
_cell.length_a   1.000
_cell.length_b   1.000
_cell.length_c   1.000
_cell.angle_alpha   90.00
_cell.angle_beta   90.00
_cell.angle_gamma   90.00
#
_symmetry.space_group_name_H-M   'P 1'
#
loop_
_entity.id
_entity.type
_entity.pdbx_description
1 polymer ?
#
loop_
_entity_poly.entity_id
_entity_poly.type
_entity_poly.pdbx_seq_one_letter_code
_entity_poly.pdbx_strand_id
1 'polypeptide(L)'
;MVPNIGASHFSSANPWLDFLPFSEAQALAQQLNADLEDYCASGPSVASAAELKRLYGLGLLPLVPGAPADSLSEAVSQIATRHPHIRGVIMGTRGVGSGLDDPALEPLWAALAETGLVVFLHPHYGVGAQAWGPRDNGHVLPLALGFPFETTTVCASVFRTLYKDHGPD
;
A
#
# COMPACT_ATOMS: atom_id res chain seq x y z
N MET A 1 -31.37 -13.94 9.82
CA MET A 1 -29.95 -14.29 10.06
C MET A 1 -29.13 -13.17 9.46
N VAL A 2 -28.54 -12.29 10.27
CA VAL A 2 -27.67 -11.23 9.77
C VAL A 2 -26.39 -11.92 9.30
N PRO A 3 -25.93 -11.73 8.07
CA PRO A 3 -24.68 -12.31 7.64
C PRO A 3 -23.59 -11.80 8.57
N ASN A 4 -22.78 -12.73 9.06
CA ASN A 4 -21.63 -12.41 9.90
C ASN A 4 -20.57 -11.78 8.99
N ILE A 5 -20.73 -10.49 8.70
CA ILE A 5 -19.78 -9.73 7.90
C ILE A 5 -18.56 -9.59 8.79
N GLY A 6 -17.49 -10.26 8.41
CA GLY A 6 -16.19 -10.17 9.07
C GLY A 6 -15.68 -8.71 9.09
N ALA A 7 -14.50 -8.51 9.64
CA ALA A 7 -13.84 -7.22 9.62
C ALA A 7 -13.63 -6.73 8.18
N SER A 8 -13.81 -5.43 7.97
CA SER A 8 -13.56 -4.78 6.68
C SER A 8 -12.32 -3.89 6.79
N HIS A 9 -11.55 -3.84 5.71
CA HIS A 9 -10.39 -2.97 5.60
C HIS A 9 -10.71 -1.78 4.72
N PHE A 10 -10.26 -0.60 5.14
CA PHE A 10 -10.43 0.65 4.43
C PHE A 10 -9.08 1.24 4.05
N SER A 11 -9.03 1.86 2.91
CA SER A 11 -7.88 2.63 2.44
C SER A 11 -8.37 3.87 1.70
N SER A 12 -7.49 4.84 1.47
CA SER A 12 -7.81 5.88 0.51
C SER A 12 -7.87 5.28 -0.89
N ALA A 13 -8.86 5.69 -1.69
CA ALA A 13 -9.08 5.12 -3.03
C ALA A 13 -7.93 5.40 -4.00
N ASN A 14 -7.10 6.41 -3.74
CA ASN A 14 -6.04 6.86 -4.63
C ASN A 14 -4.87 7.40 -3.79
N PRO A 15 -4.03 6.51 -3.23
CA PRO A 15 -2.99 6.87 -2.26
C PRO A 15 -1.74 7.46 -2.91
N TRP A 16 -1.85 7.97 -4.13
CA TRP A 16 -0.70 8.47 -4.87
C TRP A 16 -0.39 9.90 -4.46
N LEU A 17 0.77 10.08 -3.87
CA LEU A 17 1.28 11.37 -3.39
C LEU A 17 2.42 11.90 -4.28
N ASP A 18 2.69 11.25 -5.39
CA ASP A 18 3.81 11.49 -6.30
C ASP A 18 3.78 12.88 -7.00
N PHE A 19 2.69 13.61 -6.86
CA PHE A 19 2.55 15.00 -7.27
C PHE A 19 3.03 16.01 -6.22
N LEU A 20 3.42 15.54 -5.03
CA LEU A 20 3.88 16.38 -3.91
C LEU A 20 5.39 16.24 -3.69
N PRO A 21 6.05 17.28 -3.19
CA PRO A 21 7.37 17.17 -2.60
C PRO A 21 7.33 16.22 -1.39
N PHE A 22 8.44 15.53 -1.12
CA PHE A 22 8.50 14.52 -0.06
C PHE A 22 8.01 15.04 1.31
N SER A 23 8.42 16.26 1.72
CA SER A 23 8.01 16.82 3.02
C SER A 23 6.50 17.02 3.15
N GLU A 24 5.84 17.43 2.07
CA GLU A 24 4.38 17.60 2.02
C GLU A 24 3.68 16.23 1.98
N ALA A 25 4.19 15.30 1.18
CA ALA A 25 3.69 13.94 1.10
C ALA A 25 3.78 13.24 2.46
N GLN A 26 4.89 13.41 3.18
CA GLN A 26 5.09 12.86 4.53
C GLN A 26 4.07 13.42 5.53
N ALA A 27 3.90 14.74 5.55
CA ALA A 27 2.94 15.38 6.45
C ALA A 27 1.50 14.94 6.15
N LEU A 28 1.14 14.87 4.87
CA LEU A 28 -0.20 14.44 4.45
C LEU A 28 -0.43 12.96 4.77
N ALA A 29 0.54 12.08 4.53
CA ALA A 29 0.44 10.67 4.87
C ALA A 29 0.24 10.46 6.37
N GLN A 30 0.97 11.18 7.22
CA GLN A 30 0.80 11.13 8.67
C GLN A 30 -0.60 11.56 9.10
N GLN A 31 -1.11 12.65 8.54
CA GLN A 31 -2.47 13.13 8.84
C GLN A 31 -3.53 12.12 8.41
N LEU A 32 -3.44 11.61 7.18
CA LEU A 32 -4.39 10.63 6.67
C LEU A 32 -4.37 9.32 7.47
N ASN A 33 -3.20 8.88 7.93
CA ASN A 33 -3.09 7.70 8.78
C ASN A 33 -3.73 7.93 10.16
N ALA A 34 -3.58 9.13 10.74
CA ALA A 34 -4.24 9.48 11.99
C ALA A 34 -5.77 9.51 11.83
N ASP A 35 -6.28 10.17 10.79
CA ASP A 35 -7.71 10.24 10.49
C ASP A 35 -8.31 8.84 10.23
N LEU A 36 -7.57 7.98 9.52
CA LEU A 36 -7.97 6.60 9.26
C LEU A 36 -8.00 5.76 10.54
N GLU A 37 -7.02 5.92 11.42
CA GLU A 37 -6.99 5.28 12.74
C GLU A 37 -8.22 5.68 13.56
N ASP A 38 -8.50 6.98 13.66
CA ASP A 38 -9.65 7.49 14.40
C ASP A 38 -10.97 6.96 13.84
N TYR A 39 -11.09 6.90 12.52
CA TYR A 39 -12.25 6.32 11.85
C TYR A 39 -12.43 4.84 12.21
N CYS A 40 -11.37 4.04 12.11
CA CYS A 40 -11.42 2.61 12.44
C CYS A 40 -11.69 2.39 13.94
N ALA A 41 -11.05 3.16 14.80
CA ALA A 41 -11.26 3.10 16.25
C ALA A 41 -12.70 3.41 16.66
N SER A 42 -13.36 4.33 15.97
CA SER A 42 -14.78 4.69 16.19
C SER A 42 -15.75 3.60 15.75
N GLY A 43 -15.29 2.65 14.94
CA GLY A 43 -16.13 1.59 14.40
C GLY A 43 -16.65 0.61 15.46
N PRO A 44 -17.74 -0.11 15.15
CA PRO A 44 -18.34 -1.06 16.09
C PRO A 44 -17.42 -2.23 16.38
N SER A 45 -17.50 -2.76 17.59
CA SER A 45 -16.83 -4.01 17.97
C SER A 45 -17.58 -5.22 17.45
N VAL A 46 -16.89 -6.37 17.36
CA VAL A 46 -17.50 -7.66 17.02
C VAL A 46 -18.27 -8.16 18.25
N ALA A 47 -19.54 -8.54 18.06
CA ALA A 47 -20.42 -8.91 19.16
C ALA A 47 -19.90 -10.09 20.02
N SER A 48 -19.14 -11.01 19.41
CA SER A 48 -18.57 -12.19 20.08
C SER A 48 -17.17 -11.95 20.65
N ALA A 49 -16.55 -10.80 20.36
CA ALA A 49 -15.20 -10.46 20.81
C ALA A 49 -15.07 -8.92 20.87
N ALA A 50 -15.40 -8.36 22.04
CA ALA A 50 -15.49 -6.90 22.24
C ALA A 50 -14.16 -6.16 21.95
N GLU A 51 -13.03 -6.87 22.04
CA GLU A 51 -11.71 -6.31 21.74
C GLU A 51 -11.44 -6.19 20.22
N LEU A 52 -12.20 -6.92 19.39
CA LEU A 52 -12.04 -6.87 17.94
C LEU A 52 -12.97 -5.82 17.34
N LYS A 53 -12.41 -4.92 16.57
CA LYS A 53 -13.17 -3.97 15.77
C LYS A 53 -13.61 -4.59 14.44
N ARG A 54 -14.64 -4.01 13.85
CA ARG A 54 -15.08 -4.41 12.51
C ARG A 54 -14.35 -3.67 11.39
N LEU A 55 -13.74 -2.53 11.72
CA LEU A 55 -13.05 -1.68 10.76
C LEU A 55 -11.56 -1.66 11.05
N TYR A 56 -10.78 -1.90 10.03
CA TYR A 56 -9.33 -1.78 10.05
C TYR A 56 -8.86 -0.99 8.84
N GLY A 57 -7.70 -0.34 8.94
CA GLY A 57 -7.13 0.47 7.88
C GLY A 57 -5.94 -0.17 7.18
N LEU A 58 -5.72 0.29 5.95
CA LEU A 58 -4.46 0.18 5.23
C LEU A 58 -3.88 1.59 5.13
N GLY A 59 -2.78 1.83 5.83
CA GLY A 59 -2.15 3.15 5.91
C GLY A 59 -1.40 3.53 4.64
N LEU A 60 -1.08 4.82 4.53
CA LEU A 60 -0.29 5.38 3.45
C LEU A 60 1.16 5.54 3.86
N LEU A 61 2.05 5.28 2.91
CA LEU A 61 3.45 5.68 2.98
C LEU A 61 3.69 6.89 2.09
N PRO A 62 4.62 7.79 2.43
CA PRO A 62 5.01 8.90 1.56
C PRO A 62 5.90 8.41 0.41
N LEU A 63 5.38 7.46 -0.40
CA LEU A 63 6.07 6.78 -1.47
C LEU A 63 6.08 7.67 -2.72
N VAL A 64 6.96 8.65 -2.72
CA VAL A 64 7.11 9.64 -3.80
C VAL A 64 8.52 9.59 -4.37
N PRO A 65 8.75 10.06 -5.62
CA PRO A 65 10.09 10.12 -6.20
C PRO A 65 11.06 10.88 -5.29
N GLY A 66 12.21 10.25 -5.00
CA GLY A 66 13.23 10.83 -4.14
C GLY A 66 12.99 10.71 -2.62
N ALA A 67 11.96 9.98 -2.19
CA ALA A 67 11.75 9.68 -0.77
C ALA A 67 12.93 8.87 -0.21
N PRO A 68 13.53 9.28 0.92
CA PRO A 68 14.58 8.51 1.56
C PRO A 68 14.04 7.19 2.11
N ALA A 69 14.74 6.08 1.87
CA ALA A 69 14.30 4.76 2.32
C ALA A 69 14.17 4.67 3.85
N ASP A 70 15.07 5.33 4.60
CA ASP A 70 15.00 5.42 6.06
C ASP A 70 13.73 6.12 6.55
N SER A 71 13.28 7.13 5.83
CA SER A 71 12.03 7.82 6.16
C SER A 71 10.79 6.97 5.86
N LEU A 72 10.88 6.09 4.87
CA LEU A 72 9.81 5.14 4.57
C LEU A 72 9.74 4.04 5.63
N SER A 73 10.89 3.51 6.08
CA SER A 73 10.95 2.52 7.16
C SER A 73 10.48 3.10 8.49
N GLU A 74 10.82 4.36 8.78
CA GLU A 74 10.30 5.07 9.93
C GLU A 74 8.77 5.23 9.88
N ALA A 75 8.21 5.57 8.71
CA ALA A 75 6.76 5.67 8.53
C ALA A 75 6.05 4.33 8.80
N VAL A 76 6.63 3.20 8.36
CA VAL A 76 6.13 1.86 8.69
C VAL A 76 6.12 1.62 10.20
N SER A 77 7.23 1.93 10.87
CA SER A 77 7.37 1.78 12.32
C SER A 77 6.38 2.67 13.09
N GLN A 78 6.14 3.89 12.62
CA GLN A 78 5.15 4.79 13.20
C GLN A 78 3.74 4.25 13.05
N ILE A 79 3.37 3.72 11.87
CA ILE A 79 2.08 3.08 11.66
C ILE A 79 1.90 1.92 12.64
N ALA A 80 2.86 1.00 12.71
CA ALA A 80 2.77 -0.18 13.55
C ALA A 80 2.63 0.14 15.05
N THR A 81 3.30 1.21 15.51
CA THR A 81 3.34 1.55 16.95
C THR A 81 2.23 2.49 17.39
N ARG A 82 1.75 3.37 16.52
CA ARG A 82 0.79 4.43 16.89
C ARG A 82 -0.63 4.18 16.42
N HIS A 83 -0.83 3.27 15.46
CA HIS A 83 -2.11 3.06 14.81
C HIS A 83 -2.57 1.60 14.91
N PRO A 84 -3.07 1.16 16.08
CA PRO A 84 -3.40 -0.24 16.32
C PRO A 84 -4.53 -0.80 15.44
N HIS A 85 -5.32 0.05 14.79
CA HIS A 85 -6.36 -0.38 13.85
C HIS A 85 -5.89 -0.37 12.39
N ILE A 86 -4.69 0.14 12.11
CA ILE A 86 -4.06 -0.01 10.80
C ILE A 86 -3.27 -1.31 10.78
N ARG A 87 -3.64 -2.23 9.91
CA ARG A 87 -3.10 -3.60 9.84
C ARG A 87 -2.20 -3.84 8.62
N GLY A 88 -2.01 -2.84 7.82
CA GLY A 88 -1.17 -2.93 6.63
C GLY A 88 -0.95 -1.58 6.00
N VAL A 89 -0.30 -1.58 4.86
CA VAL A 89 -0.07 -0.40 4.04
C VAL A 89 -0.56 -0.64 2.62
N ILE A 90 -1.07 0.40 1.98
CA ILE A 90 -1.36 0.39 0.56
C ILE A 90 -0.20 1.04 -0.19
N MET A 91 0.32 0.38 -1.21
CA MET A 91 1.46 0.83 -1.98
C MET A 91 1.13 0.81 -3.47
N GLY A 92 1.52 1.86 -4.17
CA GLY A 92 1.49 1.88 -5.64
C GLY A 92 2.60 1.00 -6.23
N THR A 93 2.38 0.56 -7.44
CA THR A 93 3.29 -0.35 -8.15
C THR A 93 4.58 0.31 -8.66
N ARG A 94 4.67 1.64 -8.66
CA ARG A 94 5.83 2.35 -9.25
C ARG A 94 7.04 2.49 -8.33
N GLY A 95 6.84 2.49 -7.02
CA GLY A 95 7.95 2.71 -6.09
C GLY A 95 8.53 4.13 -6.15
N VAL A 96 9.75 4.29 -5.67
CA VAL A 96 10.45 5.61 -5.53
C VAL A 96 11.70 5.74 -6.39
N GLY A 97 12.03 4.78 -7.17
CA GLY A 97 13.26 4.75 -7.99
C GLY A 97 13.03 3.97 -9.26
N SER A 98 13.77 2.91 -9.43
CA SER A 98 13.63 2.00 -10.56
C SER A 98 12.43 1.03 -10.42
N GLY A 99 11.77 1.02 -9.27
CA GLY A 99 10.62 0.15 -8.99
C GLY A 99 10.56 -0.25 -7.52
N LEU A 100 9.61 -1.10 -7.16
CA LEU A 100 9.51 -1.65 -5.80
C LEU A 100 10.60 -2.70 -5.50
N ASP A 101 11.26 -3.19 -6.50
CA ASP A 101 12.42 -4.10 -6.42
C ASP A 101 13.77 -3.36 -6.41
N ASP A 102 13.77 -2.03 -6.28
CA ASP A 102 14.98 -1.24 -6.11
C ASP A 102 15.69 -1.62 -4.80
N PRO A 103 16.99 -2.00 -4.83
CA PRO A 103 17.75 -2.32 -3.63
C PRO A 103 17.78 -1.19 -2.57
N ALA A 104 17.57 0.05 -2.97
CA ALA A 104 17.46 1.17 -2.04
C ALA A 104 16.22 1.07 -1.14
N LEU A 105 15.22 0.24 -1.47
CA LEU A 105 14.03 0.00 -0.65
C LEU A 105 14.19 -1.15 0.35
N GLU A 106 15.37 -1.77 0.45
CA GLU A 106 15.61 -2.85 1.43
C GLU A 106 15.21 -2.45 2.87
N PRO A 107 15.54 -1.23 3.38
CA PRO A 107 15.11 -0.82 4.73
C PRO A 107 13.59 -0.79 4.89
N LEU A 108 12.85 -0.41 3.85
CA LEU A 108 11.38 -0.45 3.85
C LEU A 108 10.86 -1.87 3.96
N TRP A 109 11.39 -2.79 3.15
CA TRP A 109 10.97 -4.19 3.16
C TRP A 109 11.31 -4.88 4.49
N ALA A 110 12.48 -4.60 5.06
CA ALA A 110 12.87 -5.08 6.38
C ALA A 110 11.90 -4.60 7.47
N ALA A 111 11.54 -3.31 7.48
CA ALA A 111 10.59 -2.76 8.45
C ALA A 111 9.17 -3.37 8.30
N LEU A 112 8.73 -3.60 7.07
CA LEU A 112 7.45 -4.29 6.81
C LEU A 112 7.46 -5.74 7.31
N ALA A 113 8.56 -6.46 7.09
CA ALA A 113 8.73 -7.82 7.58
C ALA A 113 8.77 -7.88 9.11
N GLU A 114 9.49 -6.97 9.77
CA GLU A 114 9.61 -6.90 11.22
C GLU A 114 8.26 -6.56 11.89
N THR A 115 7.52 -5.62 11.33
CA THR A 115 6.24 -5.18 11.90
C THR A 115 5.09 -6.13 11.58
N GLY A 116 5.21 -6.99 10.58
CA GLY A 116 4.16 -7.89 10.12
C GLY A 116 2.96 -7.18 9.48
N LEU A 117 3.11 -5.92 9.08
CA LEU A 117 2.07 -5.20 8.37
C LEU A 117 1.84 -5.80 6.97
N VAL A 118 0.60 -6.02 6.63
CA VAL A 118 0.21 -6.53 5.30
C VAL A 118 0.49 -5.46 4.23
N VAL A 119 1.04 -5.86 3.10
CA VAL A 119 1.21 -4.97 1.94
C VAL A 119 0.10 -5.24 0.93
N PHE A 120 -0.68 -4.21 0.65
CA PHE A 120 -1.66 -4.21 -0.44
C PHE A 120 -1.09 -3.45 -1.63
N LEU A 121 -0.62 -4.19 -2.63
CA LEU A 121 -0.16 -3.59 -3.88
C LEU A 121 -1.36 -3.23 -4.75
N HIS A 122 -1.43 -1.96 -5.12
CA HIS A 122 -2.49 -1.42 -5.95
C HIS A 122 -1.89 -0.85 -7.24
N PRO A 123 -2.45 -1.16 -8.43
CA PRO A 123 -1.96 -0.59 -9.68
C PRO A 123 -1.99 0.93 -9.63
N HIS A 124 -0.94 1.56 -10.14
CA HIS A 124 -0.77 3.01 -10.03
C HIS A 124 -1.58 3.73 -11.12
N TYR A 125 -1.14 3.62 -12.38
CA TYR A 125 -1.81 4.26 -13.51
C TYR A 125 -2.13 3.29 -14.65
N GLY A 126 -1.77 2.04 -14.49
CA GLY A 126 -1.91 1.03 -15.53
C GLY A 126 -0.86 1.15 -16.63
N VAL A 127 -0.93 0.24 -17.57
CA VAL A 127 -0.11 0.28 -18.77
C VAL A 127 -0.64 1.36 -19.72
N GLY A 128 0.28 2.13 -20.31
CA GLY A 128 -0.08 3.26 -21.18
C GLY A 128 -0.76 2.82 -22.50
N ALA A 129 -1.42 3.77 -23.14
CA ALA A 129 -2.18 3.56 -24.37
C ALA A 129 -1.38 2.95 -25.53
N GLN A 130 -0.05 3.11 -25.51
CA GLN A 130 0.85 2.48 -26.50
C GLN A 130 0.79 0.95 -26.49
N ALA A 131 0.30 0.34 -25.42
CA ALA A 131 0.18 -1.13 -25.34
C ALA A 131 -0.96 -1.68 -26.22
N TRP A 132 -1.98 -0.87 -26.58
CA TRP A 132 -3.14 -1.29 -27.37
C TRP A 132 -3.54 -0.31 -28.47
N GLY A 133 -2.68 0.67 -28.75
CA GLY A 133 -2.86 1.61 -29.87
C GLY A 133 -3.84 2.75 -29.57
N PRO A 134 -4.04 3.64 -30.56
CA PRO A 134 -4.72 4.91 -30.36
C PRO A 134 -6.27 4.84 -30.37
N ARG A 135 -6.85 3.68 -30.57
CA ARG A 135 -8.32 3.54 -30.60
C ARG A 135 -8.90 3.72 -29.21
N ASP A 136 -9.93 4.56 -29.13
CA ASP A 136 -10.73 4.61 -27.90
C ASP A 136 -11.40 3.25 -27.65
N ASN A 137 -11.14 2.69 -26.48
CA ASN A 137 -11.69 1.41 -26.04
C ASN A 137 -12.58 1.57 -24.80
N GLY A 138 -12.98 2.81 -24.47
CA GLY A 138 -13.87 3.10 -23.36
C GLY A 138 -13.31 2.64 -22.00
N HIS A 139 -11.98 2.71 -21.82
CA HIS A 139 -11.27 2.23 -20.62
C HIS A 139 -11.33 0.71 -20.37
N VAL A 140 -11.92 -0.08 -21.26
CA VAL A 140 -12.04 -1.54 -21.06
C VAL A 140 -10.67 -2.20 -20.98
N LEU A 141 -9.76 -1.90 -21.91
CA LEU A 141 -8.42 -2.50 -21.91
C LEU A 141 -7.55 -2.03 -20.74
N PRO A 142 -7.50 -0.76 -20.36
CA PRO A 142 -6.83 -0.34 -19.14
C PRO A 142 -7.32 -1.07 -17.88
N LEU A 143 -8.63 -1.22 -17.71
CA LEU A 143 -9.22 -1.88 -16.54
C LEU A 143 -9.06 -3.40 -16.57
N ALA A 144 -9.32 -4.02 -17.72
CA ALA A 144 -9.29 -5.48 -17.83
C ALA A 144 -7.89 -6.08 -17.91
N LEU A 145 -6.92 -5.35 -18.48
CA LEU A 145 -5.58 -5.83 -18.75
C LEU A 145 -4.50 -4.95 -18.14
N GLY A 146 -4.59 -3.61 -18.29
CA GLY A 146 -3.54 -2.68 -17.90
C GLY A 146 -3.18 -2.78 -16.42
N PHE A 147 -4.15 -2.64 -15.54
CA PHE A 147 -3.94 -2.74 -14.09
C PHE A 147 -3.54 -4.14 -13.64
N PRO A 148 -4.18 -5.24 -14.09
CA PRO A 148 -3.72 -6.59 -13.77
C PRO A 148 -2.29 -6.88 -14.22
N PHE A 149 -1.91 -6.47 -15.43
CA PHE A 149 -0.55 -6.69 -15.94
C PHE A 149 0.49 -5.88 -15.16
N GLU A 150 0.21 -4.62 -14.85
CA GLU A 150 1.08 -3.79 -14.02
C GLU A 150 1.34 -4.47 -12.67
N THR A 151 0.27 -4.84 -11.97
CA THR A 151 0.39 -5.49 -10.66
C THR A 151 1.12 -6.82 -10.74
N THR A 152 0.80 -7.67 -11.74
CA THR A 152 1.45 -8.97 -11.92
C THR A 152 2.95 -8.83 -12.16
N THR A 153 3.35 -7.88 -13.01
CA THR A 153 4.75 -7.63 -13.32
C THR A 153 5.52 -7.22 -12.07
N VAL A 154 4.97 -6.28 -11.30
CA VAL A 154 5.61 -5.77 -10.08
C VAL A 154 5.67 -6.84 -8.99
N CYS A 155 4.58 -7.59 -8.77
CA CYS A 155 4.60 -8.70 -7.83
C CYS A 155 5.68 -9.72 -8.18
N ALA A 156 5.82 -10.07 -9.45
CA ALA A 156 6.85 -11.01 -9.90
C ALA A 156 8.27 -10.48 -9.67
N SER A 157 8.52 -9.18 -9.94
CA SER A 157 9.82 -8.53 -9.69
C SER A 157 10.17 -8.50 -8.21
N VAL A 158 9.28 -8.03 -7.37
CA VAL A 158 9.48 -7.96 -5.91
C VAL A 158 9.70 -9.37 -5.34
N PHE A 159 8.86 -10.33 -5.72
CA PHE A 159 9.00 -11.71 -5.25
C PHE A 159 10.36 -12.30 -5.64
N ARG A 160 10.80 -12.08 -6.89
CA ARG A 160 12.12 -12.57 -7.36
C ARG A 160 13.27 -11.97 -6.56
N THR A 161 13.20 -10.68 -6.24
CA THR A 161 14.25 -10.00 -5.49
C THR A 161 14.28 -10.48 -4.05
N LEU A 162 13.16 -10.46 -3.34
CA LEU A 162 13.07 -10.92 -1.97
C LEU A 162 13.42 -12.42 -1.83
N TYR A 163 13.05 -13.25 -2.80
CA TYR A 163 13.38 -14.68 -2.76
C TYR A 163 14.87 -14.96 -3.01
N LYS A 164 15.53 -14.17 -3.88
CA LYS A 164 16.98 -14.32 -4.10
C LYS A 164 17.80 -13.94 -2.89
N ASP A 165 17.36 -12.90 -2.17
CA ASP A 165 18.13 -12.33 -1.07
C ASP A 165 17.82 -13.00 0.28
N HIS A 166 16.66 -13.65 0.42
CA HIS A 166 16.16 -14.23 1.66
C HIS A 166 15.57 -15.65 1.51
N GLY A 167 15.67 -16.25 0.33
CA GLY A 167 15.18 -17.61 0.08
C GLY A 167 16.05 -18.68 0.74
N PRO A 168 15.52 -19.87 0.99
CA PRO A 168 16.33 -20.99 1.48
C PRO A 168 17.35 -21.39 0.42
N ASP A 169 18.59 -21.65 0.85
CA ASP A 169 19.66 -22.22 0.04
C ASP A 169 19.27 -23.57 -0.58
#